data_6da17d73259101a1e53bfbef57a5bb82
#
_entry.id   6da17d73259101a1e53bfbef57a5bb82
#
_cell.length_a   1.000
_cell.length_b   1.000
_cell.length_c   1.000
_cell.angle_alpha   90.00
_cell.angle_beta   90.00
_cell.angle_gamma   90.00
#
_symmetry.space_group_name_H-M   'P 1'
#
loop_
_entity.id
_entity.type
_entity.pdbx_description
1 polymer ?
#
loop_
_entity_poly.entity_id
_entity_poly.type
_entity_poly.pdbx_seq_one_letter_code
_entity_poly.pdbx_strand_id
1 'polypeptide(L)'
;MSDRMWIVLMALCIGVVTGLDVLAYARKGVRRDWVRDTPRNGGWNLPMIIVFLLSLSLFTGLAGDWSASFRVFGWLSVIFLQISLYFLLLALTLPLLRRYFRAETCAILWIVPNYLYMGVFHQARLAHPRWIIPLPIKFIQGVALIWLVGVVGVLGWKILSHLRFRRWLLQGAEKVIDPEVLAAWQGELLQVGEKESEYILVTSPQVTTPMTIGLFSKSVRVVLPRRYYAPEDLKLIFRHELVHIGREDAWNKFFLVFCTALCWFNPLMWLAMKKSSEDLELSCDEAVVVSLNEGERRQYADLILRTAGDGRGFTTCLSASASALRYRLKNIVRPARKHVGALFVGVVASLLFLTCGQVGLAYGMGTGEAYIYQNEAESISLAKVTQTKEEARKVIQCRDEEALTDYLSSLTLYQAVGTYDCDSEKEQLSLTYNTSQGTLGVILWENYVRVMPSWEKDLKEQDYYVSGGLDWGKLDQLLEETA
;
A
#
# COMPACT_ATOMS: atom_id res chain seq x y z
N MET A 1 16.25 -23.20 -6.85
CA MET A 1 14.94 -22.99 -6.19
C MET A 1 14.13 -22.19 -7.18
N SER A 2 13.01 -22.70 -7.66
CA SER A 2 12.23 -21.98 -8.69
C SER A 2 11.71 -20.65 -8.15
N ASP A 3 11.59 -19.64 -9.02
CA ASP A 3 11.11 -18.30 -8.63
C ASP A 3 9.74 -18.35 -7.97
N ARG A 4 8.88 -19.27 -8.43
CA ARG A 4 7.58 -19.52 -7.79
C ARG A 4 7.70 -19.96 -6.33
N MET A 5 8.69 -20.79 -6.00
CA MET A 5 8.92 -21.23 -4.63
C MET A 5 9.45 -20.09 -3.75
N TRP A 6 10.28 -19.20 -4.31
CA TRP A 6 10.73 -17.98 -3.65
C TRP A 6 9.56 -17.03 -3.31
N ILE A 7 8.65 -16.81 -4.26
CA ILE A 7 7.46 -15.96 -4.07
C ILE A 7 6.57 -16.49 -2.95
N VAL A 8 6.29 -17.80 -2.97
CA VAL A 8 5.48 -18.46 -1.93
C VAL A 8 6.17 -18.35 -0.56
N LEU A 9 7.48 -18.59 -0.51
CA LEU A 9 8.24 -18.46 0.73
C LEU A 9 8.21 -17.03 1.29
N MET A 10 8.43 -16.03 0.44
CA MET A 10 8.36 -14.61 0.81
C MET A 10 6.97 -14.22 1.30
N ALA A 11 5.93 -14.66 0.61
CA ALA A 11 4.55 -14.41 1.02
C ALA A 11 4.24 -15.01 2.40
N LEU A 12 4.67 -16.24 2.63
CA LEU A 12 4.54 -16.90 3.93
C LEU A 12 5.34 -16.18 5.02
N CYS A 13 6.59 -15.77 4.74
CA CYS A 13 7.40 -14.98 5.67
C CYS A 13 6.73 -13.66 6.04
N ILE A 14 6.21 -12.92 5.06
CA ILE A 14 5.47 -11.66 5.30
C ILE A 14 4.25 -11.93 6.17
N GLY A 15 3.49 -12.97 5.86
CA GLY A 15 2.31 -13.33 6.66
C GLY A 15 2.66 -13.72 8.09
N VAL A 16 3.70 -14.52 8.29
CA VAL A 16 4.18 -14.93 9.63
C VAL A 16 4.65 -13.70 10.41
N VAL A 17 5.50 -12.85 9.83
CA VAL A 17 5.99 -11.62 10.48
C VAL A 17 4.83 -10.73 10.87
N THR A 18 3.92 -10.44 9.94
CA THR A 18 2.74 -9.60 10.21
C THR A 18 1.85 -10.21 11.30
N GLY A 19 1.62 -11.52 11.26
CA GLY A 19 0.86 -12.22 12.29
C GLY A 19 1.52 -12.19 13.67
N LEU A 20 2.84 -12.37 13.73
CA LEU A 20 3.62 -12.26 14.98
C LEU A 20 3.61 -10.84 15.54
N ASP A 21 3.67 -9.82 14.70
CA ASP A 21 3.57 -8.41 15.10
C ASP A 21 2.20 -8.12 15.74
N VAL A 22 1.11 -8.59 15.12
CA VAL A 22 -0.24 -8.47 15.69
C VAL A 22 -0.34 -9.20 17.03
N LEU A 23 0.24 -10.40 17.14
CA LEU A 23 0.22 -11.18 18.37
C LEU A 23 1.06 -10.52 19.47
N ALA A 24 2.24 -9.99 19.12
CA ALA A 24 3.10 -9.27 20.04
C ALA A 24 2.41 -7.99 20.55
N TYR A 25 1.76 -7.26 19.65
CA TYR A 25 0.98 -6.09 19.97
C TYR A 25 -0.18 -6.41 20.95
N ALA A 26 -0.95 -7.47 20.66
CA ALA A 26 -2.06 -7.89 21.51
C ALA A 26 -1.62 -8.42 22.88
N ARG A 27 -0.47 -9.10 22.97
CA ARG A 27 0.10 -9.58 24.25
C ARG A 27 0.56 -8.43 25.14
N LYS A 28 1.10 -7.38 24.57
CA LYS A 28 1.60 -6.21 25.27
C LYS A 28 0.46 -5.38 25.88
N GLY A 29 -0.71 -5.29 25.21
CA GLY A 29 -1.88 -4.60 25.71
C GLY A 29 -2.49 -5.16 27.01
N VAL A 30 -2.03 -6.32 27.50
CA VAL A 30 -2.47 -6.94 28.78
C VAL A 30 -1.55 -6.55 29.94
N ARG A 31 -0.34 -6.04 29.72
CA ARG A 31 0.59 -5.62 30.78
C ARG A 31 0.43 -4.12 31.10
N ARG A 32 0.66 -3.76 32.36
CA ARG A 32 0.62 -2.37 32.83
C ARG A 32 1.63 -1.45 32.14
N ASP A 33 2.68 -2.02 31.52
CA ASP A 33 3.76 -1.29 30.81
C ASP A 33 3.50 -1.20 29.29
N TRP A 34 2.27 -1.27 28.88
CA TRP A 34 1.85 -1.48 27.48
C TRP A 34 2.21 -0.33 26.51
N VAL A 35 2.29 0.92 26.98
CA VAL A 35 2.72 2.04 26.11
C VAL A 35 4.19 1.99 25.79
N ARG A 36 5.03 1.61 26.78
CA ARG A 36 6.49 1.54 26.61
C ARG A 36 6.91 0.44 25.65
N ASP A 37 6.12 -0.64 25.60
CA ASP A 37 6.46 -1.85 24.88
C ASP A 37 5.66 -2.04 23.59
N THR A 38 4.73 -1.15 23.21
CA THR A 38 4.08 -1.23 21.90
C THR A 38 5.11 -1.01 20.82
N PRO A 39 5.20 -1.88 19.80
CA PRO A 39 6.03 -1.61 18.66
C PRO A 39 5.57 -0.28 18.05
N ARG A 40 6.49 0.67 17.97
CA ARG A 40 6.27 1.97 17.34
C ARG A 40 6.11 1.75 15.83
N ASN A 41 4.90 1.40 15.40
CA ASN A 41 4.61 1.12 13.98
C ASN A 41 4.70 2.40 13.15
N GLY A 42 4.46 3.57 13.74
CA GLY A 42 4.50 4.85 13.04
C GLY A 42 5.89 5.28 12.62
N GLY A 43 6.91 4.95 13.41
CA GLY A 43 8.30 5.31 13.10
C GLY A 43 8.86 4.64 11.85
N TRP A 44 8.31 3.51 11.41
CA TRP A 44 8.69 2.83 10.17
C TRP A 44 8.03 3.45 8.92
N ASN A 45 6.87 4.05 9.07
CA ASN A 45 6.12 4.59 7.93
C ASN A 45 6.79 5.83 7.32
N LEU A 46 7.46 6.67 8.11
CA LEU A 46 8.14 7.86 7.60
C LEU A 46 9.34 7.54 6.70
N PRO A 47 10.31 6.70 7.11
CA PRO A 47 11.40 6.27 6.22
C PRO A 47 10.87 5.65 4.93
N MET A 48 9.81 4.84 5.00
CA MET A 48 9.19 4.24 3.83
C MET A 48 8.60 5.29 2.88
N ILE A 49 7.88 6.28 3.38
CA ILE A 49 7.36 7.39 2.57
C ILE A 49 8.50 8.15 1.90
N ILE A 50 9.57 8.44 2.63
CA ILE A 50 10.73 9.15 2.09
C ILE A 50 11.40 8.31 1.00
N VAL A 51 11.66 7.03 1.25
CA VAL A 51 12.24 6.11 0.25
C VAL A 51 11.36 6.02 -0.98
N PHE A 52 10.04 5.91 -0.83
CA PHE A 52 9.11 5.91 -1.95
C PHE A 52 9.17 7.22 -2.76
N LEU A 53 9.13 8.37 -2.10
CA LEU A 53 9.18 9.68 -2.78
C LEU A 53 10.52 9.90 -3.47
N LEU A 54 11.65 9.54 -2.85
CA LEU A 54 12.97 9.60 -3.45
C LEU A 54 13.07 8.68 -4.67
N SER A 55 12.54 7.48 -4.55
CA SER A 55 12.52 6.53 -5.65
C SER A 55 11.67 7.03 -6.81
N LEU A 56 10.49 7.55 -6.51
CA LEU A 56 9.60 8.15 -7.51
C LEU A 56 10.29 9.33 -8.21
N SER A 57 10.96 10.22 -7.47
CA SER A 57 11.69 11.36 -8.01
C SER A 57 12.91 10.93 -8.83
N LEU A 58 13.62 9.88 -8.39
CA LEU A 58 14.76 9.32 -9.13
C LEU A 58 14.30 8.71 -10.45
N PHE A 59 13.23 7.92 -10.43
CA PHE A 59 12.66 7.33 -11.65
C PHE A 59 12.11 8.37 -12.61
N THR A 60 11.47 9.42 -12.13
CA THR A 60 10.93 10.49 -12.99
C THR A 60 11.98 11.49 -13.44
N GLY A 61 13.00 11.75 -12.64
CA GLY A 61 14.04 12.76 -12.91
C GLY A 61 15.24 12.24 -13.71
N LEU A 62 15.68 11.01 -13.48
CA LEU A 62 16.78 10.39 -14.23
C LEU A 62 16.35 9.84 -15.59
N ALA A 63 15.06 9.59 -15.71
CA ALA A 63 14.52 9.00 -16.90
C ALA A 63 14.39 10.03 -17.99
N GLY A 64 14.92 11.03 -18.28
CA GLY A 64 14.67 11.87 -19.50
C GLY A 64 13.87 11.16 -20.61
N ASP A 65 13.60 9.89 -20.37
CA ASP A 65 12.81 8.93 -21.12
C ASP A 65 11.45 8.69 -20.42
N TRP A 66 10.39 9.10 -21.08
CA TRP A 66 9.02 8.90 -20.65
C TRP A 66 8.63 7.42 -20.41
N SER A 67 9.36 6.48 -21.00
CA SER A 67 9.14 5.04 -20.86
C SER A 67 9.26 4.55 -19.41
N ALA A 68 10.20 5.08 -18.64
CA ALA A 68 10.35 4.72 -17.23
C ALA A 68 9.20 5.26 -16.36
N SER A 69 8.71 6.47 -16.68
CA SER A 69 7.55 7.05 -16.01
C SER A 69 6.28 6.22 -16.25
N PHE A 70 6.12 5.66 -17.45
CA PHE A 70 5.00 4.77 -17.78
C PHE A 70 5.06 3.46 -17.01
N ARG A 71 6.24 2.87 -16.86
CA ARG A 71 6.42 1.65 -16.07
C ARG A 71 5.98 1.87 -14.63
N VAL A 72 6.44 2.95 -14.00
CA VAL A 72 6.06 3.28 -12.62
C VAL A 72 4.55 3.50 -12.50
N PHE A 73 3.94 4.25 -13.42
CA PHE A 73 2.50 4.49 -13.40
C PHE A 73 1.69 3.22 -13.62
N GLY A 74 2.10 2.37 -14.55
CA GLY A 74 1.47 1.08 -14.79
C GLY A 74 1.50 0.19 -13.55
N TRP A 75 2.60 0.17 -12.89
CA TRP A 75 2.81 -0.53 -11.62
C TRP A 75 1.87 -0.05 -10.53
N LEU A 76 1.84 1.27 -10.30
CA LEU A 76 0.93 1.88 -9.33
C LEU A 76 -0.53 1.59 -9.67
N SER A 77 -0.88 1.55 -10.97
CA SER A 77 -2.24 1.25 -11.42
C SER A 77 -2.69 -0.16 -11.04
N VAL A 78 -1.78 -1.14 -11.13
CA VAL A 78 -2.05 -2.52 -10.66
C VAL A 78 -2.28 -2.54 -9.14
N ILE A 79 -1.44 -1.84 -8.38
CA ILE A 79 -1.60 -1.71 -6.93
C ILE A 79 -2.92 -1.02 -6.60
N PHE A 80 -3.30 0.05 -7.31
CA PHE A 80 -4.58 0.73 -7.11
C PHE A 80 -5.77 -0.19 -7.32
N LEU A 81 -5.74 -1.02 -8.37
CA LEU A 81 -6.80 -1.99 -8.62
C LEU A 81 -6.90 -3.02 -7.48
N GLN A 82 -5.77 -3.56 -7.06
CA GLN A 82 -5.71 -4.57 -6.00
C GLN A 82 -6.17 -4.01 -4.65
N ILE A 83 -5.70 -2.83 -4.27
CA ILE A 83 -6.12 -2.13 -3.05
C ILE A 83 -7.62 -1.81 -3.11
N SER A 84 -8.13 -1.40 -4.27
CA SER A 84 -9.55 -1.11 -4.45
C SER A 84 -10.41 -2.33 -4.21
N LEU A 85 -10.05 -3.46 -4.80
CA LEU A 85 -10.75 -4.73 -4.60
C LEU A 85 -10.69 -5.17 -3.13
N TYR A 86 -9.52 -5.06 -2.52
CA TYR A 86 -9.33 -5.39 -1.10
C TYR A 86 -10.22 -4.54 -0.19
N PHE A 87 -10.22 -3.21 -0.36
CA PHE A 87 -11.03 -2.33 0.48
C PHE A 87 -12.52 -2.52 0.26
N LEU A 88 -12.95 -2.86 -0.95
CA LEU A 88 -14.34 -3.23 -1.22
C LEU A 88 -14.73 -4.48 -0.41
N LEU A 89 -13.91 -5.54 -0.51
CA LEU A 89 -14.14 -6.79 0.23
C LEU A 89 -14.09 -6.57 1.75
N LEU A 90 -13.12 -5.79 2.23
CA LEU A 90 -13.01 -5.47 3.65
C LEU A 90 -14.22 -4.67 4.13
N ALA A 91 -14.67 -3.66 3.37
CA ALA A 91 -15.83 -2.87 3.74
C ALA A 91 -17.12 -3.72 3.85
N LEU A 92 -17.29 -4.69 2.95
CA LEU A 92 -18.43 -5.62 2.96
C LEU A 92 -18.35 -6.62 4.13
N THR A 93 -17.16 -7.11 4.46
CA THR A 93 -16.95 -8.13 5.51
C THR A 93 -16.76 -7.52 6.89
N LEU A 94 -16.47 -6.23 7.02
CA LEU A 94 -16.17 -5.54 8.26
C LEU A 94 -17.21 -5.75 9.37
N PRO A 95 -18.55 -5.69 9.13
CA PRO A 95 -19.53 -5.93 10.18
C PRO A 95 -19.42 -7.33 10.80
N LEU A 96 -19.02 -8.32 9.98
CA LEU A 96 -18.79 -9.69 10.43
C LEU A 96 -17.47 -9.78 11.21
N LEU A 97 -16.38 -9.20 10.69
CA LEU A 97 -15.06 -9.21 11.33
C LEU A 97 -15.10 -8.57 12.72
N ARG A 98 -15.79 -7.43 12.88
CA ARG A 98 -15.98 -6.74 14.17
C ARG A 98 -16.72 -7.57 15.21
N ARG A 99 -17.46 -8.62 14.82
CA ARG A 99 -18.14 -9.54 15.75
C ARG A 99 -17.15 -10.54 16.37
N TYR A 100 -16.17 -11.01 15.60
CA TYR A 100 -15.26 -12.07 16.00
C TYR A 100 -13.91 -11.57 16.47
N PHE A 101 -13.40 -10.50 15.84
CA PHE A 101 -12.08 -9.97 16.12
C PHE A 101 -12.11 -8.67 16.91
N ARG A 102 -11.02 -8.41 17.63
CA ARG A 102 -10.80 -7.14 18.34
C ARG A 102 -10.75 -5.98 17.33
N ALA A 103 -11.12 -4.79 17.79
CA ALA A 103 -11.09 -3.58 16.96
C ALA A 103 -9.69 -3.24 16.45
N GLU A 104 -8.66 -3.58 17.22
CA GLU A 104 -7.26 -3.50 16.85
C GLU A 104 -6.95 -4.29 15.57
N THR A 105 -7.41 -5.54 15.47
CA THR A 105 -7.25 -6.36 14.27
C THR A 105 -7.93 -5.70 13.06
N CYS A 106 -9.13 -5.16 13.25
CA CYS A 106 -9.85 -4.45 12.20
C CYS A 106 -9.09 -3.17 11.76
N ALA A 107 -8.49 -2.43 12.70
CA ALA A 107 -7.70 -1.24 12.40
C ALA A 107 -6.44 -1.59 11.56
N ILE A 108 -5.75 -2.67 11.89
CA ILE A 108 -4.56 -3.14 11.16
C ILE A 108 -4.93 -3.57 9.74
N LEU A 109 -6.06 -4.24 9.54
CA LEU A 109 -6.51 -4.65 8.21
C LEU A 109 -6.69 -3.48 7.22
N TRP A 110 -6.98 -2.27 7.69
CA TRP A 110 -7.02 -1.08 6.84
C TRP A 110 -5.64 -0.59 6.41
N ILE A 111 -4.60 -0.91 7.17
CA ILE A 111 -3.23 -0.45 6.92
C ILE A 111 -2.47 -1.44 6.02
N VAL A 112 -2.66 -2.73 6.23
CA VAL A 112 -1.92 -3.81 5.56
C VAL A 112 -1.79 -3.66 4.04
N PRO A 113 -2.85 -3.39 3.27
CA PRO A 113 -2.73 -3.33 1.80
C PRO A 113 -1.88 -2.14 1.32
N ASN A 114 -1.75 -1.10 2.13
CA ASN A 114 -0.97 0.06 1.76
C ASN A 114 0.55 -0.21 1.74
N TYR A 115 1.01 -1.30 2.36
CA TYR A 115 2.41 -1.74 2.25
C TYR A 115 2.77 -2.28 0.85
N LEU A 116 1.79 -2.58 0.01
CA LEU A 116 2.02 -2.92 -1.40
C LEU A 116 2.75 -1.81 -2.17
N TYR A 117 2.53 -0.54 -1.80
CA TYR A 117 3.29 0.59 -2.39
C TYR A 117 4.80 0.48 -2.16
N MET A 118 5.22 -0.19 -1.08
CA MET A 118 6.63 -0.38 -0.74
C MET A 118 7.29 -1.52 -1.51
N GLY A 119 6.47 -2.42 -2.08
CA GLY A 119 6.93 -3.55 -2.88
C GLY A 119 7.27 -3.21 -4.34
N VAL A 120 7.10 -1.97 -4.77
CA VAL A 120 7.29 -1.53 -6.17
C VAL A 120 8.62 -1.96 -6.77
N PHE A 121 9.67 -2.04 -5.98
CA PHE A 121 11.02 -2.38 -6.46
C PHE A 121 11.28 -3.87 -6.64
N HIS A 122 10.55 -4.74 -5.95
CA HIS A 122 10.78 -6.20 -5.98
C HIS A 122 9.86 -6.91 -6.98
N GLN A 123 8.80 -6.29 -7.38
CA GLN A 123 7.73 -6.95 -8.12
C GLN A 123 7.96 -6.99 -9.65
N ALA A 124 8.90 -6.23 -10.18
CA ALA A 124 9.27 -6.34 -11.59
C ALA A 124 9.72 -7.76 -12.00
N ARG A 125 10.19 -8.54 -11.04
CA ARG A 125 10.62 -9.94 -11.24
C ARG A 125 9.53 -10.98 -10.98
N LEU A 126 8.38 -10.60 -10.41
CA LEU A 126 7.40 -11.54 -9.87
C LEU A 126 6.18 -11.76 -10.76
N ALA A 127 6.01 -11.00 -11.81
CA ALA A 127 4.75 -10.98 -12.52
C ALA A 127 4.82 -11.70 -13.87
N HIS A 128 4.39 -12.94 -13.88
CA HIS A 128 3.70 -13.49 -15.04
C HIS A 128 2.20 -13.15 -14.85
N PRO A 129 1.71 -11.99 -15.31
CA PRO A 129 0.31 -11.63 -15.10
C PRO A 129 -0.57 -12.63 -15.85
N ARG A 130 -1.56 -13.17 -15.15
CA ARG A 130 -2.56 -14.05 -15.78
C ARG A 130 -3.56 -13.26 -16.61
N TRP A 131 -3.73 -12.00 -16.29
CA TRP A 131 -4.75 -11.12 -16.88
C TRP A 131 -4.08 -9.82 -17.28
N ILE A 132 -4.15 -9.49 -18.56
CA ILE A 132 -3.58 -8.26 -19.10
C ILE A 132 -4.72 -7.38 -19.61
N ILE A 133 -4.73 -6.13 -19.16
CA ILE A 133 -5.70 -5.12 -19.56
C ILE A 133 -4.98 -4.15 -20.50
N PRO A 134 -5.32 -4.12 -21.80
CA PRO A 134 -4.73 -3.22 -22.76
C PRO A 134 -5.26 -1.79 -22.61
N LEU A 135 -4.37 -0.81 -22.64
CA LEU A 135 -4.72 0.62 -22.55
C LEU A 135 -4.05 1.43 -23.68
N PRO A 136 -4.74 2.42 -24.28
CA PRO A 136 -4.16 3.27 -25.30
C PRO A 136 -3.03 4.16 -24.76
N ILE A 137 -1.85 4.16 -25.38
CA ILE A 137 -0.66 4.85 -24.86
C ILE A 137 -0.84 6.37 -24.72
N LYS A 138 -1.46 7.03 -25.71
CA LYS A 138 -1.69 8.49 -25.67
C LYS A 138 -2.58 8.94 -24.52
N PHE A 139 -3.51 8.08 -24.12
CA PHE A 139 -4.39 8.35 -22.98
C PHE A 139 -3.62 8.34 -21.67
N ILE A 140 -2.64 7.46 -21.53
CA ILE A 140 -1.89 7.24 -20.30
C ILE A 140 -1.02 8.43 -19.93
N GLN A 141 -0.40 9.10 -20.88
CA GLN A 141 0.42 10.29 -20.63
C GLN A 141 -0.39 11.39 -19.95
N GLY A 142 -1.55 11.69 -20.52
CA GLY A 142 -2.46 12.68 -19.94
C GLY A 142 -2.96 12.26 -18.55
N VAL A 143 -3.34 11.00 -18.39
CA VAL A 143 -3.81 10.46 -17.11
C VAL A 143 -2.71 10.45 -16.05
N ALA A 144 -1.47 10.10 -16.39
CA ALA A 144 -0.35 10.12 -15.45
C ALA A 144 -0.04 11.54 -14.96
N LEU A 145 -0.09 12.54 -15.85
CA LEU A 145 0.08 13.93 -15.48
C LEU A 145 -1.04 14.43 -14.56
N ILE A 146 -2.30 14.15 -14.91
CA ILE A 146 -3.46 14.49 -14.09
C ILE A 146 -3.36 13.81 -12.73
N TRP A 147 -2.96 12.54 -12.71
CA TRP A 147 -2.74 11.79 -11.49
C TRP A 147 -1.69 12.46 -10.59
N LEU A 148 -0.52 12.81 -11.14
CA LEU A 148 0.57 13.46 -10.40
C LEU A 148 0.14 14.82 -9.81
N VAL A 149 -0.54 15.65 -10.62
CA VAL A 149 -1.09 16.93 -10.17
C VAL A 149 -2.11 16.72 -9.04
N GLY A 150 -2.96 15.69 -9.15
CA GLY A 150 -3.91 15.33 -8.10
C GLY A 150 -3.23 14.86 -6.82
N VAL A 151 -2.17 14.03 -6.90
CA VAL A 151 -1.37 13.60 -5.74
C VAL A 151 -0.80 14.81 -5.00
N VAL A 152 -0.10 15.68 -5.72
CA VAL A 152 0.52 16.89 -5.14
C VAL A 152 -0.56 17.80 -4.55
N GLY A 153 -1.66 18.00 -5.28
CA GLY A 153 -2.78 18.85 -4.84
C GLY A 153 -3.45 18.32 -3.57
N VAL A 154 -3.81 17.04 -3.54
CA VAL A 154 -4.49 16.43 -2.38
C VAL A 154 -3.55 16.34 -1.18
N LEU A 155 -2.30 15.90 -1.37
CA LEU A 155 -1.33 15.82 -0.28
C LEU A 155 -1.01 17.21 0.27
N GLY A 156 -0.74 18.19 -0.59
CA GLY A 156 -0.49 19.57 -0.22
C GLY A 156 -1.69 20.18 0.53
N TRP A 157 -2.91 20.00 0.02
CA TRP A 157 -4.11 20.43 0.71
C TRP A 157 -4.27 19.83 2.10
N LYS A 158 -4.03 18.52 2.25
CA LYS A 158 -4.11 17.83 3.54
C LYS A 158 -3.05 18.33 4.54
N ILE A 159 -1.80 18.48 4.08
CA ILE A 159 -0.71 19.00 4.92
C ILE A 159 -1.01 20.46 5.34
N LEU A 160 -1.38 21.32 4.39
CA LEU A 160 -1.69 22.72 4.68
C LEU A 160 -2.90 22.84 5.62
N SER A 161 -3.94 22.03 5.41
CA SER A 161 -5.12 21.97 6.29
C SER A 161 -4.73 21.56 7.70
N HIS A 162 -3.86 20.53 7.85
CA HIS A 162 -3.35 20.10 9.15
C HIS A 162 -2.52 21.19 9.84
N LEU A 163 -1.63 21.86 9.11
CA LEU A 163 -0.81 22.95 9.65
C LEU A 163 -1.65 24.17 10.05
N ARG A 164 -2.66 24.54 9.25
CA ARG A 164 -3.62 25.63 9.58
C ARG A 164 -4.43 25.26 10.81
N PHE A 165 -4.95 24.03 10.87
CA PHE A 165 -5.69 23.52 12.01
C PHE A 165 -4.84 23.53 13.28
N ARG A 166 -3.58 23.04 13.22
CA ARG A 166 -2.65 23.06 14.35
C ARG A 166 -2.37 24.48 14.84
N ARG A 167 -2.15 25.44 13.92
CA ARG A 167 -1.94 26.86 14.28
C ARG A 167 -3.16 27.44 14.96
N TRP A 168 -4.35 27.23 14.38
CA TRP A 168 -5.60 27.67 14.96
C TRP A 168 -5.85 27.07 16.35
N LEU A 169 -5.66 25.77 16.50
CA LEU A 169 -5.83 25.04 17.75
C LEU A 169 -4.94 25.57 18.88
N LEU A 170 -3.69 25.90 18.57
CA LEU A 170 -2.72 26.40 19.54
C LEU A 170 -2.76 27.90 19.73
N GLN A 171 -3.64 28.61 19.03
CA GLN A 171 -3.82 30.04 19.20
C GLN A 171 -4.48 30.34 20.56
N GLY A 172 -3.77 31.06 21.41
CA GLY A 172 -4.21 31.33 22.77
C GLY A 172 -4.17 30.10 23.70
N ALA A 173 -3.41 29.06 23.30
CA ALA A 173 -3.18 27.92 24.19
C ALA A 173 -2.16 28.27 25.27
N GLU A 174 -2.44 27.87 26.50
CA GLU A 174 -1.63 28.09 27.69
C GLU A 174 -1.21 26.75 28.29
N LYS A 175 -0.01 26.71 28.88
CA LYS A 175 0.40 25.52 29.62
C LYS A 175 -0.51 25.33 30.83
N VAL A 176 -0.87 24.09 31.10
CA VAL A 176 -1.63 23.75 32.31
C VAL A 176 -0.74 23.96 33.53
N ILE A 177 -1.25 24.75 34.49
CA ILE A 177 -0.61 25.06 35.78
C ILE A 177 -1.42 24.52 36.97
N ASP A 178 -2.63 24.03 36.72
CA ASP A 178 -3.50 23.47 37.74
C ASP A 178 -2.87 22.20 38.35
N PRO A 179 -2.58 22.21 39.70
CA PRO A 179 -1.91 21.10 40.37
C PRO A 179 -2.72 19.78 40.32
N GLU A 180 -4.05 19.87 40.36
CA GLU A 180 -4.89 18.68 40.31
C GLU A 180 -4.86 18.00 38.96
N VAL A 181 -4.91 18.81 37.88
CA VAL A 181 -4.79 18.33 36.50
C VAL A 181 -3.42 17.74 36.25
N LEU A 182 -2.35 18.40 36.72
CA LEU A 182 -0.97 17.92 36.59
C LEU A 182 -0.76 16.62 37.38
N ALA A 183 -1.29 16.51 38.59
CA ALA A 183 -1.19 15.28 39.38
C ALA A 183 -1.91 14.10 38.69
N ALA A 184 -3.09 14.32 38.12
CA ALA A 184 -3.80 13.30 37.35
C ALA A 184 -3.01 12.87 36.12
N TRP A 185 -2.41 13.85 35.40
CA TRP A 185 -1.55 13.59 34.22
C TRP A 185 -0.31 12.78 34.59
N GLN A 186 0.44 13.19 35.62
CA GLN A 186 1.62 12.49 36.12
C GLN A 186 1.28 11.07 36.59
N GLY A 187 0.16 10.92 37.29
CA GLY A 187 -0.30 9.61 37.73
C GLY A 187 -0.52 8.63 36.57
N GLU A 188 -1.16 9.05 35.48
CA GLU A 188 -1.38 8.20 34.30
C GLU A 188 -0.06 7.98 33.51
N LEU A 189 0.83 8.98 33.39
CA LEU A 189 2.14 8.81 32.77
C LEU A 189 2.99 7.76 33.49
N LEU A 190 3.00 7.78 34.84
CA LEU A 190 3.72 6.78 35.63
C LEU A 190 3.18 5.38 35.45
N GLN A 191 1.84 5.22 35.32
CA GLN A 191 1.22 3.92 35.04
C GLN A 191 1.64 3.35 33.68
N VAL A 192 1.91 4.22 32.73
CA VAL A 192 2.30 3.88 31.37
C VAL A 192 3.81 3.73 31.21
N GLY A 193 4.60 4.10 32.24
CA GLY A 193 6.05 4.02 32.22
C GLY A 193 6.74 5.08 31.36
N GLU A 194 6.04 6.15 30.98
CA GLU A 194 6.56 7.27 30.19
C GLU A 194 7.21 8.35 31.09
N LYS A 195 8.23 9.04 30.54
CA LYS A 195 8.89 10.13 31.25
C LYS A 195 8.08 11.43 31.15
N GLU A 196 7.94 12.11 32.27
CA GLU A 196 7.17 13.35 32.44
C GLU A 196 7.54 14.48 31.46
N SER A 197 8.77 14.48 30.93
CA SER A 197 9.31 15.58 30.11
C SER A 197 9.02 15.51 28.62
N GLU A 198 8.38 14.45 28.13
CA GLU A 198 8.26 14.26 26.67
C GLU A 198 7.04 14.94 26.06
N TYR A 199 5.93 15.08 26.80
CA TYR A 199 4.69 15.60 26.27
C TYR A 199 4.24 16.85 26.99
N ILE A 200 3.76 17.86 26.26
CA ILE A 200 3.31 19.13 26.83
C ILE A 200 1.79 19.14 26.90
N LEU A 201 1.28 19.34 28.13
CA LEU A 201 -0.14 19.53 28.41
C LEU A 201 -0.50 21.02 28.30
N VAL A 202 -1.51 21.32 27.48
CA VAL A 202 -1.99 22.69 27.25
C VAL A 202 -3.51 22.77 27.32
N THR A 203 -4.04 23.92 27.73
CA THR A 203 -5.44 24.27 27.55
C THR A 203 -5.61 25.18 26.36
N SER A 204 -6.66 25.00 25.58
CA SER A 204 -6.97 25.89 24.46
C SER A 204 -8.47 26.28 24.48
N PRO A 205 -8.78 27.57 24.20
CA PRO A 205 -10.16 28.01 24.06
C PRO A 205 -10.80 27.53 22.74
N GLN A 206 -10.01 27.00 21.81
CA GLN A 206 -10.47 26.62 20.48
C GLN A 206 -11.04 25.21 20.44
N VAL A 207 -10.79 24.40 21.48
CA VAL A 207 -11.26 23.00 21.53
C VAL A 207 -12.43 22.82 22.45
N THR A 208 -13.31 21.94 22.09
CA THR A 208 -14.46 21.51 22.87
C THR A 208 -14.27 20.11 23.47
N THR A 209 -13.36 19.33 22.88
CA THR A 209 -13.01 17.97 23.33
C THR A 209 -11.51 17.84 23.55
N PRO A 210 -11.06 17.05 24.55
CA PRO A 210 -9.66 16.71 24.70
C PRO A 210 -9.13 16.05 23.43
N MET A 211 -7.86 16.30 23.11
CA MET A 211 -7.22 15.69 21.94
C MET A 211 -5.70 15.78 21.98
N THR A 212 -5.06 14.85 21.29
CA THR A 212 -3.62 14.87 21.06
C THR A 212 -3.29 15.35 19.65
N ILE A 213 -2.32 16.27 19.52
CA ILE A 213 -1.81 16.76 18.23
C ILE A 213 -0.28 16.75 18.21
N GLY A 214 0.29 16.37 17.08
CA GLY A 214 1.73 16.31 16.82
C GLY A 214 2.13 14.96 16.24
N LEU A 215 3.16 14.95 15.39
CA LEU A 215 3.69 13.74 14.76
C LEU A 215 4.97 13.24 15.44
N PHE A 216 5.84 14.16 15.86
CA PHE A 216 7.11 13.83 16.50
C PHE A 216 6.99 14.00 18.01
N SER A 217 7.64 13.15 18.81
CA SER A 217 7.54 13.14 20.28
C SER A 217 7.68 14.55 20.87
N LYS A 218 8.69 15.33 20.45
CA LYS A 218 8.88 16.71 20.89
C LYS A 218 7.78 17.69 20.45
N SER A 219 7.00 17.35 19.44
CA SER A 219 5.91 18.17 18.91
C SER A 219 4.55 17.82 19.47
N VAL A 220 4.43 16.69 20.18
CA VAL A 220 3.18 16.21 20.75
C VAL A 220 2.68 17.16 21.83
N ARG A 221 1.41 17.51 21.72
CA ARG A 221 0.67 18.32 22.70
C ARG A 221 -0.62 17.64 23.01
N VAL A 222 -0.91 17.44 24.28
CA VAL A 222 -2.23 17.04 24.76
C VAL A 222 -3.00 18.31 25.07
N VAL A 223 -4.09 18.54 24.37
CA VAL A 223 -4.86 19.79 24.42
C VAL A 223 -6.18 19.53 25.12
N LEU A 224 -6.44 20.26 26.19
CA LEU A 224 -7.68 20.24 26.94
C LEU A 224 -8.53 21.48 26.63
N PRO A 225 -9.86 21.35 26.62
CA PRO A 225 -10.76 22.49 26.63
C PRO A 225 -10.60 23.33 27.92
N ARG A 226 -10.89 24.62 27.86
CA ARG A 226 -10.96 25.48 29.06
C ARG A 226 -12.27 25.24 29.82
N ARG A 227 -12.41 24.06 30.42
CA ARG A 227 -13.53 23.72 31.31
C ARG A 227 -13.04 22.83 32.45
N TYR A 228 -13.83 22.81 33.53
CA TYR A 228 -13.58 21.92 34.65
C TYR A 228 -13.90 20.48 34.31
N TYR A 229 -13.05 19.57 34.76
CA TYR A 229 -13.23 18.13 34.72
C TYR A 229 -13.03 17.56 36.12
N ALA A 230 -13.85 16.62 36.54
CA ALA A 230 -13.60 15.86 37.74
C ALA A 230 -12.30 15.07 37.66
N PRO A 231 -11.55 14.85 38.75
CA PRO A 231 -10.28 14.11 38.72
C PRO A 231 -10.41 12.70 38.12
N GLU A 232 -11.53 12.03 38.32
CA GLU A 232 -11.83 10.70 37.77
C GLU A 232 -12.01 10.77 36.26
N ASP A 233 -12.69 11.80 35.75
CA ASP A 233 -12.86 12.01 34.32
C ASP A 233 -11.51 12.34 33.64
N LEU A 234 -10.64 13.16 34.29
CA LEU A 234 -9.29 13.47 33.81
C LEU A 234 -8.44 12.20 33.62
N LYS A 235 -8.48 11.27 34.57
CA LYS A 235 -7.74 10.00 34.47
C LYS A 235 -8.17 9.21 33.23
N LEU A 236 -9.47 9.11 32.99
CA LEU A 236 -10.01 8.41 31.81
C LEU A 236 -9.62 9.09 30.49
N ILE A 237 -9.69 10.44 30.46
CA ILE A 237 -9.26 11.25 29.32
C ILE A 237 -7.76 11.01 29.03
N PHE A 238 -6.91 11.18 30.03
CA PHE A 238 -5.47 11.03 29.86
C PHE A 238 -5.09 9.62 29.47
N ARG A 239 -5.73 8.61 30.01
CA ARG A 239 -5.52 7.23 29.61
C ARG A 239 -5.86 7.01 28.14
N HIS A 240 -6.97 7.57 27.66
CA HIS A 240 -7.37 7.49 26.24
C HIS A 240 -6.34 8.18 25.33
N GLU A 241 -5.92 9.40 25.66
CA GLU A 241 -4.94 10.15 24.87
C GLU A 241 -3.56 9.49 24.88
N LEU A 242 -3.15 8.91 26.01
CA LEU A 242 -1.88 8.18 26.12
C LEU A 242 -1.87 6.91 25.27
N VAL A 243 -3.03 6.24 25.09
CA VAL A 243 -3.15 5.12 24.13
C VAL A 243 -2.81 5.59 22.73
N HIS A 244 -3.38 6.70 22.27
CA HIS A 244 -3.08 7.25 20.94
C HIS A 244 -1.61 7.63 20.77
N ILE A 245 -1.00 8.21 21.82
CA ILE A 245 0.42 8.58 21.81
C ILE A 245 1.30 7.34 21.72
N GLY A 246 1.08 6.36 22.58
CA GLY A 246 1.92 5.16 22.66
C GLY A 246 1.84 4.28 21.40
N ARG A 247 0.71 4.32 20.71
CA ARG A 247 0.52 3.62 19.44
C ARG A 247 1.00 4.40 18.22
N GLU A 248 1.42 5.66 18.43
CA GLU A 248 1.77 6.56 17.33
C GLU A 248 0.65 6.68 16.26
N ASP A 249 -0.61 6.72 16.70
CA ASP A 249 -1.79 6.74 15.81
C ASP A 249 -1.77 7.93 14.85
N ALA A 250 -1.11 9.03 15.21
CA ALA A 250 -0.89 10.18 14.33
C ALA A 250 -0.08 9.80 13.08
N TRP A 251 0.92 8.92 13.21
CA TRP A 251 1.71 8.42 12.08
C TRP A 251 0.91 7.49 11.19
N ASN A 252 0.12 6.60 11.77
CA ASN A 252 -0.78 5.73 11.02
C ASN A 252 -1.79 6.54 10.19
N LYS A 253 -2.35 7.59 10.79
CA LYS A 253 -3.26 8.52 10.10
C LYS A 253 -2.54 9.29 8.98
N PHE A 254 -1.32 9.77 9.22
CA PHE A 254 -0.52 10.44 8.20
C PHE A 254 -0.18 9.52 7.03
N PHE A 255 0.22 8.29 7.32
CA PHE A 255 0.46 7.27 6.29
C PHE A 255 -0.78 7.01 5.43
N LEU A 256 -1.96 6.86 6.04
CA LEU A 256 -3.22 6.70 5.31
C LEU A 256 -3.58 7.94 4.49
N VAL A 257 -3.28 9.15 4.96
CA VAL A 257 -3.43 10.38 4.18
C VAL A 257 -2.53 10.35 2.95
N PHE A 258 -1.29 9.94 3.10
CA PHE A 258 -0.33 9.78 1.99
C PHE A 258 -0.85 8.76 0.96
N CYS A 259 -1.26 7.57 1.40
CA CYS A 259 -1.82 6.55 0.51
C CYS A 259 -3.13 7.00 -0.15
N THR A 260 -3.95 7.78 0.57
CA THR A 260 -5.16 8.39 0.01
C THR A 260 -4.81 9.42 -1.07
N ALA A 261 -3.74 10.18 -0.89
CA ALA A 261 -3.27 11.11 -1.92
C ALA A 261 -2.76 10.39 -3.16
N LEU A 262 -2.05 9.26 -3.01
CA LEU A 262 -1.63 8.42 -4.14
C LEU A 262 -2.82 7.89 -4.95
N CYS A 263 -3.90 7.54 -4.28
CA CYS A 263 -5.12 6.97 -4.88
C CYS A 263 -6.32 7.92 -4.76
N TRP A 264 -6.09 9.23 -4.93
CA TRP A 264 -7.04 10.30 -4.67
C TRP A 264 -8.36 10.19 -5.45
N PHE A 265 -8.30 9.64 -6.64
CA PHE A 265 -9.44 9.43 -7.54
C PHE A 265 -10.36 8.28 -7.09
N ASN A 266 -9.92 7.43 -6.15
CA ASN A 266 -10.66 6.25 -5.73
C ASN A 266 -11.52 6.52 -4.49
N PRO A 267 -12.87 6.47 -4.59
CA PRO A 267 -13.75 6.72 -3.45
C PRO A 267 -13.61 5.67 -2.35
N LEU A 268 -13.21 4.43 -2.67
CA LEU A 268 -12.98 3.38 -1.68
C LEU A 268 -11.82 3.72 -0.74
N MET A 269 -10.80 4.43 -1.24
CA MET A 269 -9.69 4.88 -0.40
C MET A 269 -10.13 5.92 0.64
N TRP A 270 -11.01 6.85 0.26
CA TRP A 270 -11.60 7.82 1.19
C TRP A 270 -12.50 7.14 2.22
N LEU A 271 -13.27 6.14 1.80
CA LEU A 271 -14.07 5.31 2.70
C LEU A 271 -13.17 4.54 3.67
N ALA A 272 -12.08 3.94 3.17
CA ALA A 272 -11.11 3.20 3.98
C ALA A 272 -10.47 4.10 5.04
N MET A 273 -10.04 5.32 4.68
CA MET A 273 -9.48 6.30 5.61
C MET A 273 -10.47 6.64 6.75
N LYS A 274 -11.76 6.85 6.39
CA LYS A 274 -12.81 7.11 7.38
C LYS A 274 -13.03 5.91 8.30
N LYS A 275 -13.17 4.71 7.74
CA LYS A 275 -13.41 3.47 8.50
C LYS A 275 -12.23 3.08 9.36
N SER A 276 -11.01 3.24 8.87
CA SER A 276 -9.80 3.04 9.66
C SER A 276 -9.76 3.95 10.89
N SER A 277 -10.12 5.23 10.74
CA SER A 277 -10.20 6.15 11.87
C SER A 277 -11.25 5.71 12.90
N GLU A 278 -12.42 5.22 12.46
CA GLU A 278 -13.45 4.67 13.35
C GLU A 278 -12.92 3.45 14.13
N ASP A 279 -12.20 2.54 13.46
CA ASP A 279 -11.65 1.33 14.11
C ASP A 279 -10.46 1.63 15.03
N LEU A 280 -9.67 2.67 14.74
CA LEU A 280 -8.64 3.15 15.66
C LEU A 280 -9.24 3.66 16.97
N GLU A 281 -10.32 4.45 16.90
CA GLU A 281 -11.03 4.91 18.11
C GLU A 281 -11.63 3.72 18.92
N LEU A 282 -12.24 2.75 18.22
CA LEU A 282 -12.76 1.54 18.86
C LEU A 282 -11.64 0.73 19.54
N SER A 283 -10.51 0.63 18.91
CA SER A 283 -9.34 -0.07 19.43
C SER A 283 -8.77 0.65 20.66
N CYS A 284 -8.78 1.99 20.64
CA CYS A 284 -8.38 2.79 21.80
C CYS A 284 -9.34 2.58 22.98
N ASP A 285 -10.65 2.63 22.73
CA ASP A 285 -11.65 2.35 23.76
C ASP A 285 -11.50 0.93 24.34
N GLU A 286 -11.31 -0.09 23.49
CA GLU A 286 -11.09 -1.47 23.96
C GLU A 286 -9.86 -1.56 24.89
N ALA A 287 -8.78 -0.83 24.59
CA ALA A 287 -7.58 -0.80 25.42
C ALA A 287 -7.84 -0.14 26.78
N VAL A 288 -8.54 0.98 26.80
CA VAL A 288 -8.90 1.69 28.05
C VAL A 288 -9.81 0.80 28.91
N VAL A 289 -10.82 0.17 28.31
CA VAL A 289 -11.87 -0.58 29.02
C VAL A 289 -11.35 -1.86 29.70
N VAL A 290 -10.25 -2.46 29.22
CA VAL A 290 -9.66 -3.69 29.80
C VAL A 290 -9.36 -3.53 31.30
N SER A 291 -8.93 -2.35 31.74
CA SER A 291 -8.54 -2.07 33.12
C SER A 291 -9.66 -1.52 33.98
N LEU A 292 -10.86 -1.26 33.43
CA LEU A 292 -11.96 -0.59 34.12
C LEU A 292 -12.99 -1.60 34.72
N ASN A 293 -13.46 -1.30 35.91
CA ASN A 293 -14.62 -1.96 36.48
C ASN A 293 -15.94 -1.49 35.83
N GLU A 294 -17.06 -2.08 36.19
CA GLU A 294 -18.34 -1.77 35.54
C GLU A 294 -18.81 -0.33 35.78
N GLY A 295 -18.58 0.23 36.98
CA GLY A 295 -18.92 1.62 37.30
C GLY A 295 -18.08 2.60 36.47
N GLU A 296 -16.76 2.38 36.40
CA GLU A 296 -15.82 3.19 35.58
C GLU A 296 -16.14 3.11 34.10
N ARG A 297 -16.58 1.95 33.59
CA ARG A 297 -17.01 1.82 32.18
C ARG A 297 -18.22 2.66 31.86
N ARG A 298 -19.21 2.71 32.79
CA ARG A 298 -20.39 3.57 32.63
C ARG A 298 -19.99 5.04 32.64
N GLN A 299 -19.13 5.44 33.59
CA GLN A 299 -18.57 6.79 33.64
C GLN A 299 -17.84 7.16 32.35
N TYR A 300 -16.99 6.26 31.83
CA TYR A 300 -16.26 6.48 30.56
C TYR A 300 -17.22 6.61 29.37
N ALA A 301 -18.25 5.77 29.30
CA ALA A 301 -19.27 5.87 28.26
C ALA A 301 -20.04 7.21 28.32
N ASP A 302 -20.39 7.67 29.52
CA ASP A 302 -21.04 8.97 29.74
C ASP A 302 -20.13 10.15 29.38
N LEU A 303 -18.84 10.06 29.72
CA LEU A 303 -17.85 11.03 29.35
C LEU A 303 -17.73 11.15 27.81
N ILE A 304 -17.65 10.03 27.08
CA ILE A 304 -17.64 10.02 25.63
C ILE A 304 -18.92 10.64 25.04
N LEU A 305 -20.07 10.31 25.63
CA LEU A 305 -21.34 10.86 25.17
C LEU A 305 -21.41 12.39 25.36
N ARG A 306 -20.97 12.90 26.51
CA ARG A 306 -20.90 14.33 26.82
C ARG A 306 -19.92 15.08 25.89
N THR A 307 -18.84 14.43 25.47
CA THR A 307 -17.82 15.03 24.59
C THR A 307 -18.18 14.92 23.10
N ALA A 308 -19.03 13.98 22.70
CA ALA A 308 -19.39 13.76 21.30
C ALA A 308 -20.29 14.83 20.66
N GLY A 309 -20.98 15.64 21.49
CA GLY A 309 -21.93 16.65 20.99
C GLY A 309 -21.31 17.87 20.29
N ASP A 310 -20.01 18.09 20.46
CA ASP A 310 -19.35 19.34 20.10
C ASP A 310 -18.40 19.24 18.88
N GLY A 311 -18.62 18.26 18.00
CA GLY A 311 -17.71 17.85 16.95
C GLY A 311 -17.36 18.88 15.88
N ARG A 312 -16.43 19.79 16.18
CA ARG A 312 -15.69 20.61 15.20
C ARG A 312 -14.19 20.34 15.35
N GLY A 313 -13.63 19.41 14.59
CA GLY A 313 -12.18 19.21 14.57
C GLY A 313 -11.73 18.17 13.56
N PHE A 314 -10.59 18.46 12.91
CA PHE A 314 -9.94 17.58 11.92
C PHE A 314 -9.07 16.49 12.56
N THR A 315 -9.13 16.39 13.86
CA THR A 315 -8.40 15.40 14.67
C THR A 315 -9.20 14.11 14.81
N THR A 316 -8.69 13.18 15.55
CA THR A 316 -9.23 11.86 15.85
C THR A 316 -10.74 11.79 16.12
N CYS A 317 -11.31 12.92 16.55
CA CYS A 317 -12.75 13.10 16.78
C CYS A 317 -13.50 13.61 15.53
N LEU A 318 -13.16 13.18 14.33
CA LEU A 318 -14.02 13.37 13.16
C LEU A 318 -15.42 12.84 13.53
N SER A 319 -16.43 13.68 13.39
CA SER A 319 -17.84 13.39 13.60
C SER A 319 -18.17 11.92 13.32
N ALA A 320 -18.01 11.09 14.35
CA ALA A 320 -18.40 9.70 14.28
C ALA A 320 -19.87 9.72 13.86
N SER A 321 -20.20 8.96 12.82
CA SER A 321 -21.62 8.79 12.48
C SER A 321 -22.34 8.34 13.76
N ALA A 322 -23.58 8.74 13.94
CA ALA A 322 -24.34 8.33 15.13
C ALA A 322 -24.30 6.81 15.34
N SER A 323 -24.16 6.04 14.27
CA SER A 323 -23.96 4.59 14.30
C SER A 323 -22.61 4.17 14.88
N ALA A 324 -21.52 4.87 14.54
CA ALA A 324 -20.20 4.57 15.10
C ALA A 324 -20.12 4.91 16.59
N LEU A 325 -20.68 6.06 17.01
CA LEU A 325 -20.76 6.42 18.41
C LEU A 325 -21.59 5.38 19.21
N ARG A 326 -22.75 5.00 18.69
CA ARG A 326 -23.57 3.95 19.31
C ARG A 326 -22.82 2.63 19.46
N TYR A 327 -22.02 2.28 18.47
CA TYR A 327 -21.21 1.06 18.50
C TYR A 327 -20.08 1.16 19.55
N ARG A 328 -19.39 2.33 19.65
CA ARG A 328 -18.41 2.59 20.71
C ARG A 328 -19.01 2.41 22.09
N LEU A 329 -20.10 3.11 22.39
CA LEU A 329 -20.78 3.05 23.67
C LEU A 329 -21.23 1.63 24.04
N LYS A 330 -21.78 0.89 23.07
CA LYS A 330 -22.16 -0.52 23.29
C LYS A 330 -20.97 -1.39 23.70
N ASN A 331 -19.83 -1.25 23.03
CA ASN A 331 -18.62 -2.04 23.34
C ASN A 331 -17.98 -1.64 24.68
N ILE A 332 -18.08 -0.38 25.09
CA ILE A 332 -17.58 0.09 26.39
C ILE A 332 -18.41 -0.48 27.53
N VAL A 333 -19.73 -0.36 27.45
CA VAL A 333 -20.63 -0.81 28.52
C VAL A 333 -20.68 -2.33 28.59
N ARG A 334 -20.66 -3.02 27.47
CA ARG A 334 -20.74 -4.49 27.39
C ARG A 334 -19.61 -5.03 26.49
N PRO A 335 -18.39 -5.09 27.01
CA PRO A 335 -17.27 -5.60 26.24
C PRO A 335 -17.48 -7.08 25.93
N ALA A 336 -17.46 -7.44 24.64
CA ALA A 336 -17.53 -8.80 24.20
C ALA A 336 -16.13 -9.44 24.23
N ARG A 337 -16.05 -10.73 24.55
CA ARG A 337 -14.82 -11.50 24.37
C ARG A 337 -14.59 -11.69 22.87
N LYS A 338 -13.52 -11.13 22.34
CA LYS A 338 -13.15 -11.21 20.93
C LYS A 338 -11.76 -11.81 20.78
N HIS A 339 -11.52 -12.44 19.64
CA HIS A 339 -10.25 -13.08 19.36
C HIS A 339 -9.23 -12.08 18.79
N VAL A 340 -7.95 -12.30 19.10
CA VAL A 340 -6.84 -11.65 18.41
C VAL A 340 -6.70 -12.29 17.03
N GLY A 341 -6.86 -11.51 15.99
CA GLY A 341 -6.85 -12.01 14.61
C GLY A 341 -5.47 -12.14 13.99
N ALA A 342 -4.44 -12.45 14.76
CA ALA A 342 -3.05 -12.51 14.28
C ALA A 342 -2.87 -13.47 13.09
N LEU A 343 -3.38 -14.70 13.21
CA LEU A 343 -3.33 -15.66 12.11
C LEU A 343 -4.13 -15.18 10.89
N PHE A 344 -5.30 -14.59 11.12
CA PHE A 344 -6.14 -14.06 10.04
C PHE A 344 -5.43 -12.93 9.28
N VAL A 345 -4.84 -11.96 9.99
CA VAL A 345 -4.06 -10.87 9.38
C VAL A 345 -2.86 -11.41 8.62
N GLY A 346 -2.14 -12.39 9.19
CA GLY A 346 -1.03 -13.05 8.52
C GLY A 346 -1.43 -13.73 7.21
N VAL A 347 -2.54 -14.47 7.21
CA VAL A 347 -3.08 -15.10 6.00
C VAL A 347 -3.48 -14.04 4.96
N VAL A 348 -4.15 -12.98 5.39
CA VAL A 348 -4.54 -11.86 4.50
C VAL A 348 -3.31 -11.20 3.89
N ALA A 349 -2.27 -10.92 4.67
CA ALA A 349 -1.01 -10.35 4.18
C ALA A 349 -0.31 -11.27 3.17
N SER A 350 -0.25 -12.58 3.45
CA SER A 350 0.29 -13.57 2.52
C SER A 350 -0.49 -13.60 1.20
N LEU A 351 -1.82 -13.64 1.26
CA LEU A 351 -2.68 -13.65 0.07
C LEU A 351 -2.55 -12.37 -0.74
N LEU A 352 -2.48 -11.21 -0.08
CA LEU A 352 -2.26 -9.93 -0.75
C LEU A 352 -0.95 -9.92 -1.54
N PHE A 353 0.12 -10.43 -0.93
CA PHE A 353 1.41 -10.51 -1.59
C PHE A 353 1.40 -11.51 -2.74
N LEU A 354 0.81 -12.70 -2.56
CA LEU A 354 0.70 -13.73 -3.60
C LEU A 354 -0.16 -13.31 -4.80
N THR A 355 -1.19 -12.49 -4.55
CA THR A 355 -2.07 -12.01 -5.62
C THR A 355 -1.55 -10.73 -6.28
N CYS A 356 -0.53 -10.10 -5.72
CA CYS A 356 0.07 -8.92 -6.32
C CYS A 356 0.78 -9.30 -7.63
N GLY A 357 0.52 -8.52 -8.70
CA GLY A 357 1.12 -8.76 -10.01
C GLY A 357 0.42 -9.84 -10.86
N GLN A 358 -0.69 -10.44 -10.41
CA GLN A 358 -1.48 -11.38 -11.23
C GLN A 358 -2.27 -10.66 -12.34
N VAL A 359 -2.54 -9.37 -12.16
CA VAL A 359 -3.14 -8.52 -13.17
C VAL A 359 -2.07 -7.55 -13.66
N GLY A 360 -1.78 -7.56 -14.94
CA GLY A 360 -0.86 -6.64 -15.59
C GLY A 360 -1.61 -5.61 -16.43
N LEU A 361 -1.03 -4.43 -16.58
CA LEU A 361 -1.44 -3.47 -17.58
C LEU A 361 -0.44 -3.50 -18.73
N ALA A 362 -0.94 -3.48 -19.96
CA ALA A 362 -0.13 -3.34 -21.15
C ALA A 362 -0.53 -2.10 -21.92
N TYR A 363 0.42 -1.44 -22.51
CA TYR A 363 0.20 -0.18 -23.20
C TYR A 363 0.46 -0.30 -24.68
N GLY A 364 -0.35 0.42 -25.45
CA GLY A 364 -0.24 0.44 -26.88
C GLY A 364 -0.56 -0.92 -27.51
N MET A 365 -1.36 -0.91 -28.51
CA MET A 365 -1.63 -2.07 -29.36
C MET A 365 -0.94 -1.82 -30.69
N GLY A 366 -0.16 -2.76 -31.15
CA GLY A 366 0.50 -2.71 -32.44
C GLY A 366 0.65 -4.09 -33.04
N THR A 367 1.05 -4.12 -34.30
CA THR A 367 1.38 -5.37 -35.00
C THR A 367 2.81 -5.78 -34.69
N GLY A 368 3.14 -7.06 -34.87
CA GLY A 368 4.52 -7.52 -34.80
C GLY A 368 5.41 -6.83 -35.82
N GLU A 369 4.88 -6.48 -36.99
CA GLU A 369 5.60 -5.70 -37.99
C GLU A 369 6.06 -4.35 -37.42
N ALA A 370 5.19 -3.61 -36.72
CA ALA A 370 5.53 -2.32 -36.12
C ALA A 370 6.47 -2.42 -34.92
N TYR A 371 6.31 -3.45 -34.08
CA TYR A 371 7.04 -3.54 -32.81
C TYR A 371 8.28 -4.44 -32.85
N ILE A 372 8.26 -5.52 -33.67
CA ILE A 372 9.41 -6.41 -33.82
C ILE A 372 10.32 -5.85 -34.91
N TYR A 373 9.75 -5.58 -36.09
CA TYR A 373 10.51 -5.24 -37.27
C TYR A 373 10.58 -3.74 -37.58
N GLN A 374 9.95 -2.90 -36.82
CA GLN A 374 9.94 -1.44 -37.00
C GLN A 374 9.50 -0.99 -38.41
N ASN A 375 8.61 -1.78 -39.04
CA ASN A 375 8.15 -1.65 -40.44
C ASN A 375 9.23 -1.88 -41.50
N GLU A 376 10.29 -2.60 -41.17
CA GLU A 376 11.40 -2.94 -42.09
C GLU A 376 11.48 -4.46 -42.38
N ALA A 377 10.39 -5.20 -42.22
CA ALA A 377 10.36 -6.67 -42.31
C ALA A 377 10.94 -7.19 -43.66
N GLU A 378 10.71 -6.49 -44.78
CA GLU A 378 11.23 -6.87 -46.11
C GLU A 378 12.73 -6.75 -46.25
N SER A 379 13.42 -5.96 -45.42
CA SER A 379 14.86 -5.71 -45.48
C SER A 379 15.69 -6.54 -44.46
N ILE A 380 15.04 -7.44 -43.75
CA ILE A 380 15.63 -8.21 -42.67
C ILE A 380 15.86 -9.66 -43.12
N SER A 381 16.99 -10.24 -42.76
CA SER A 381 17.28 -11.66 -42.99
C SER A 381 17.56 -12.41 -41.72
N LEU A 382 17.00 -13.61 -41.58
CA LEU A 382 17.17 -14.47 -40.40
C LEU A 382 18.60 -15.04 -40.40
N ALA A 383 19.41 -14.65 -39.41
CA ALA A 383 20.78 -15.12 -39.27
C ALA A 383 20.90 -16.42 -38.47
N LYS A 384 20.09 -16.55 -37.45
CA LYS A 384 20.19 -17.69 -36.53
C LYS A 384 18.92 -17.92 -35.75
N VAL A 385 18.55 -19.18 -35.59
CA VAL A 385 17.50 -19.64 -34.69
C VAL A 385 18.09 -20.54 -33.62
N THR A 386 17.73 -20.32 -32.37
CA THR A 386 18.17 -21.15 -31.26
C THR A 386 16.97 -21.47 -30.36
N GLN A 387 16.74 -22.74 -30.16
CA GLN A 387 15.74 -23.22 -29.21
C GLN A 387 16.43 -23.59 -27.90
N THR A 388 15.89 -23.16 -26.81
CA THR A 388 16.30 -23.56 -25.47
C THR A 388 15.17 -24.32 -24.83
N LYS A 389 15.41 -25.56 -24.42
CA LYS A 389 14.45 -26.45 -23.78
C LYS A 389 15.16 -27.22 -22.66
N GLU A 390 14.65 -27.18 -21.44
CA GLU A 390 15.25 -27.86 -20.27
C GLU A 390 16.76 -27.58 -20.11
N GLU A 391 17.17 -26.32 -20.19
CA GLU A 391 18.56 -25.84 -20.16
C GLU A 391 19.44 -26.28 -21.36
N ALA A 392 18.95 -27.12 -22.23
CA ALA A 392 19.64 -27.51 -23.44
C ALA A 392 19.42 -26.47 -24.55
N ARG A 393 20.51 -25.96 -25.10
CA ARG A 393 20.48 -24.97 -26.18
C ARG A 393 20.85 -25.62 -27.51
N LYS A 394 19.92 -25.66 -28.44
CA LYS A 394 20.12 -26.22 -29.79
C LYS A 394 19.99 -25.12 -30.86
N VAL A 395 20.82 -25.17 -31.86
CA VAL A 395 20.65 -24.35 -33.09
C VAL A 395 19.71 -25.11 -33.99
N ILE A 396 18.70 -24.43 -34.53
CA ILE A 396 17.66 -25.01 -35.37
C ILE A 396 17.68 -24.31 -36.74
N GLN A 397 17.28 -24.98 -37.78
CA GLN A 397 17.09 -24.38 -39.09
C GLN A 397 15.63 -23.96 -39.27
N CYS A 398 15.45 -22.80 -39.89
CA CYS A 398 14.14 -22.34 -40.33
C CYS A 398 13.82 -22.96 -41.69
N ARG A 399 12.66 -23.59 -41.85
CA ARG A 399 12.19 -24.17 -43.12
C ARG A 399 11.70 -23.09 -44.08
N ASP A 400 11.01 -22.12 -43.54
CA ASP A 400 10.35 -21.07 -44.30
C ASP A 400 10.47 -19.76 -43.54
N GLU A 401 11.46 -18.96 -43.92
CA GLU A 401 11.77 -17.68 -43.29
C GLU A 401 10.68 -16.63 -43.56
N GLU A 402 10.11 -16.66 -44.78
CA GLU A 402 9.05 -15.74 -45.17
C GLU A 402 7.76 -16.01 -44.32
N ALA A 403 7.36 -17.26 -44.23
CA ALA A 403 6.21 -17.65 -43.42
C ALA A 403 6.40 -17.37 -41.93
N LEU A 404 7.63 -17.49 -41.37
CA LEU A 404 7.93 -17.14 -39.99
C LEU A 404 7.84 -15.63 -39.79
N THR A 405 8.39 -14.84 -40.70
CA THR A 405 8.34 -13.38 -40.67
C THR A 405 6.91 -12.87 -40.76
N ASP A 406 6.12 -13.44 -41.69
CA ASP A 406 4.68 -13.12 -41.82
C ASP A 406 3.89 -13.46 -40.57
N TYR A 407 4.16 -14.63 -39.96
CA TYR A 407 3.51 -15.01 -38.72
C TYR A 407 3.79 -14.02 -37.59
N LEU A 408 5.07 -13.68 -37.38
CA LEU A 408 5.48 -12.75 -36.34
C LEU A 408 4.97 -11.32 -36.62
N SER A 409 4.96 -10.87 -37.88
CA SER A 409 4.40 -9.58 -38.29
C SER A 409 2.91 -9.47 -38.05
N SER A 410 2.18 -10.57 -38.18
CA SER A 410 0.72 -10.64 -37.97
C SER A 410 0.31 -10.62 -36.48
N LEU A 411 1.23 -10.86 -35.56
CA LEU A 411 0.93 -10.89 -34.12
C LEU A 411 0.39 -9.54 -33.64
N THR A 412 -0.63 -9.58 -32.80
CA THR A 412 -1.10 -8.40 -32.07
C THR A 412 -0.34 -8.32 -30.75
N LEU A 413 0.46 -7.28 -30.58
CA LEU A 413 1.34 -7.09 -29.44
C LEU A 413 0.90 -5.92 -28.58
N TYR A 414 1.07 -6.08 -27.26
CA TYR A 414 0.91 -5.02 -26.26
C TYR A 414 2.22 -4.82 -25.53
N GLN A 415 2.67 -3.58 -25.42
CA GLN A 415 3.90 -3.24 -24.71
C GLN A 415 3.74 -3.54 -23.22
N ALA A 416 4.61 -4.40 -22.70
CA ALA A 416 4.58 -4.78 -21.29
C ALA A 416 5.11 -3.67 -20.38
N VAL A 417 4.57 -3.59 -19.18
CA VAL A 417 5.01 -2.65 -18.14
C VAL A 417 6.18 -3.25 -17.38
N GLY A 418 7.35 -3.30 -17.98
CA GLY A 418 8.56 -3.85 -17.39
C GLY A 418 9.11 -5.04 -18.14
N THR A 419 10.23 -5.56 -17.67
CA THR A 419 10.84 -6.78 -18.20
C THR A 419 10.31 -7.97 -17.41
N TYR A 420 9.83 -8.99 -18.12
CA TYR A 420 9.43 -10.26 -17.52
C TYR A 420 10.64 -11.19 -17.39
N ASP A 421 10.71 -11.92 -16.28
CA ASP A 421 11.73 -12.97 -16.15
C ASP A 421 11.40 -14.10 -17.14
N CYS A 422 12.35 -14.35 -18.02
CA CYS A 422 12.32 -15.45 -18.95
C CYS A 422 12.80 -16.68 -18.19
N ASP A 423 11.88 -17.57 -17.81
CA ASP A 423 12.20 -18.78 -17.08
C ASP A 423 13.05 -19.70 -17.96
N SER A 424 14.32 -19.91 -17.60
CA SER A 424 15.26 -20.72 -18.38
C SER A 424 14.87 -22.21 -18.44
N GLU A 425 13.99 -22.65 -17.53
CA GLU A 425 13.45 -24.02 -17.52
C GLU A 425 12.37 -24.24 -18.59
N LYS A 426 11.81 -23.15 -19.15
CA LYS A 426 10.75 -23.23 -20.15
C LYS A 426 11.28 -23.11 -21.57
N GLU A 427 10.47 -23.62 -22.50
CA GLU A 427 10.80 -23.52 -23.91
C GLU A 427 10.85 -22.08 -24.38
N GLN A 428 12.00 -21.73 -25.00
CA GLN A 428 12.28 -20.42 -25.54
C GLN A 428 12.83 -20.55 -26.95
N LEU A 429 12.40 -19.66 -27.81
CA LEU A 429 12.91 -19.52 -29.15
C LEU A 429 13.62 -18.18 -29.29
N SER A 430 14.91 -18.19 -29.58
CA SER A 430 15.71 -16.99 -29.81
C SER A 430 16.03 -16.87 -31.29
N LEU A 431 15.53 -15.80 -31.90
CA LEU A 431 15.75 -15.45 -33.29
C LEU A 431 16.77 -14.31 -33.38
N THR A 432 17.71 -14.38 -34.30
CA THR A 432 18.64 -13.29 -34.56
C THR A 432 18.50 -12.91 -36.03
N TYR A 433 18.16 -11.68 -36.29
CA TYR A 433 18.05 -11.12 -37.63
C TYR A 433 19.19 -10.16 -37.92
N ASN A 434 19.66 -10.14 -39.18
CA ASN A 434 20.49 -9.09 -39.69
C ASN A 434 19.65 -7.99 -40.32
N THR A 435 19.94 -6.75 -39.94
CA THR A 435 19.26 -5.58 -40.46
C THR A 435 20.27 -4.60 -41.05
N SER A 436 19.83 -3.59 -41.78
CA SER A 436 20.70 -2.53 -42.30
C SER A 436 21.44 -1.73 -41.21
N GLN A 437 20.93 -1.75 -39.99
CA GLN A 437 21.46 -0.98 -38.84
C GLN A 437 22.28 -1.83 -37.87
N GLY A 438 22.19 -3.16 -37.94
CA GLY A 438 22.87 -4.08 -37.03
C GLY A 438 22.12 -5.40 -36.86
N THR A 439 22.17 -6.00 -35.68
CA THR A 439 21.47 -7.24 -35.38
C THR A 439 20.25 -6.99 -34.49
N LEU A 440 19.15 -7.65 -34.83
CA LEU A 440 17.92 -7.64 -34.07
C LEU A 440 17.73 -9.00 -33.38
N GLY A 441 17.74 -9.03 -32.04
CA GLY A 441 17.43 -10.20 -31.28
C GLY A 441 15.93 -10.21 -30.92
N VAL A 442 15.25 -11.36 -31.13
CA VAL A 442 13.87 -11.57 -30.76
C VAL A 442 13.80 -12.87 -29.97
N ILE A 443 13.30 -12.81 -28.73
CA ILE A 443 13.10 -13.99 -27.91
C ILE A 443 11.60 -14.19 -27.71
N LEU A 444 11.13 -15.39 -28.03
CA LEU A 444 9.77 -15.83 -27.83
C LEU A 444 9.72 -16.81 -26.65
N TRP A 445 8.80 -16.63 -25.73
CA TRP A 445 8.54 -17.58 -24.65
C TRP A 445 7.11 -17.42 -24.13
N GLU A 446 6.48 -18.50 -23.75
CA GLU A 446 5.07 -18.55 -23.32
C GLU A 446 4.15 -17.72 -24.27
N ASN A 447 3.74 -16.54 -23.84
CA ASN A 447 2.91 -15.58 -24.59
C ASN A 447 3.60 -14.22 -24.70
N TYR A 448 4.93 -14.20 -24.71
CA TYR A 448 5.72 -12.98 -24.70
C TYR A 448 6.72 -12.95 -25.83
N VAL A 449 7.04 -11.75 -26.24
CA VAL A 449 8.09 -11.45 -27.22
C VAL A 449 9.01 -10.38 -26.61
N ARG A 450 10.31 -10.66 -26.58
CA ARG A 450 11.34 -9.68 -26.21
C ARG A 450 12.08 -9.23 -27.46
N VAL A 451 12.19 -7.93 -27.64
CA VAL A 451 12.89 -7.33 -28.78
C VAL A 451 14.13 -6.61 -28.25
N MET A 452 15.28 -6.92 -28.87
CA MET A 452 16.61 -6.41 -28.48
C MET A 452 17.40 -5.91 -29.73
N PRO A 453 17.21 -4.66 -30.15
CA PRO A 453 17.99 -4.08 -31.24
C PRO A 453 19.43 -3.77 -30.77
N SER A 454 20.46 -4.20 -31.53
CA SER A 454 21.87 -4.00 -31.14
C SER A 454 22.40 -2.59 -31.43
N TRP A 455 21.74 -1.82 -32.28
CA TRP A 455 22.15 -0.48 -32.66
C TRP A 455 21.70 0.63 -31.68
N GLU A 456 20.79 0.34 -30.83
CA GLU A 456 20.31 1.30 -29.82
C GLU A 456 21.08 1.12 -28.52
N LYS A 457 22.06 1.98 -28.24
CA LYS A 457 22.90 1.90 -27.02
C LYS A 457 22.11 2.11 -25.73
N ASP A 458 20.96 2.73 -25.80
CA ASP A 458 20.09 3.07 -24.62
C ASP A 458 18.77 2.32 -24.61
N LEU A 459 18.40 1.56 -25.64
CA LEU A 459 17.20 0.73 -25.64
C LEU A 459 17.46 -0.53 -24.82
N LYS A 460 16.93 -0.47 -23.62
CA LYS A 460 16.71 -1.65 -22.78
C LYS A 460 15.78 -2.60 -23.52
N GLU A 461 16.02 -3.88 -23.34
CA GLU A 461 15.12 -4.97 -23.72
C GLU A 461 13.65 -4.56 -23.52
N GLN A 462 12.86 -4.64 -24.58
CA GLN A 462 11.45 -4.32 -24.54
C GLN A 462 10.63 -5.59 -24.66
N ASP A 463 9.79 -5.84 -23.66
CA ASP A 463 8.92 -6.99 -23.64
C ASP A 463 7.52 -6.61 -24.12
N TYR A 464 6.94 -7.53 -24.88
CA TYR A 464 5.58 -7.42 -25.41
C TYR A 464 4.78 -8.66 -25.04
N TYR A 465 3.51 -8.47 -24.75
CA TYR A 465 2.55 -9.54 -24.58
C TYR A 465 1.81 -9.81 -25.89
N VAL A 466 1.67 -11.08 -26.26
CA VAL A 466 0.96 -11.52 -27.47
C VAL A 466 -0.51 -11.73 -27.16
N SER A 467 -1.37 -10.98 -27.82
CA SER A 467 -2.83 -11.18 -27.71
C SER A 467 -3.24 -12.52 -28.30
N GLY A 468 -3.92 -13.34 -27.51
CA GLY A 468 -4.29 -14.68 -27.93
C GLY A 468 -3.21 -15.76 -27.75
N GLY A 469 -1.99 -15.36 -27.35
CA GLY A 469 -0.85 -16.26 -27.15
C GLY A 469 -0.08 -16.57 -28.42
N LEU A 470 1.09 -17.21 -28.26
CA LEU A 470 1.92 -17.75 -29.33
C LEU A 470 1.39 -19.13 -29.75
N ASP A 471 1.23 -19.35 -31.05
CA ASP A 471 0.93 -20.68 -31.60
C ASP A 471 2.24 -21.48 -31.77
N TRP A 472 2.61 -22.17 -30.70
CA TRP A 472 3.81 -23.02 -30.69
C TRP A 472 3.74 -24.16 -31.69
N GLY A 473 2.53 -24.70 -31.97
CA GLY A 473 2.36 -25.75 -32.98
C GLY A 473 2.68 -25.25 -34.39
N LYS A 474 2.34 -23.99 -34.71
CA LYS A 474 2.71 -23.36 -35.97
C LYS A 474 4.20 -23.04 -36.04
N LEU A 475 4.81 -22.56 -34.91
CA LEU A 475 6.24 -22.32 -34.82
C LEU A 475 7.05 -23.61 -35.04
N ASP A 476 6.65 -24.73 -34.43
CA ASP A 476 7.32 -26.03 -34.60
C ASP A 476 7.24 -26.55 -36.06
N GLN A 477 6.18 -26.24 -36.80
CA GLN A 477 6.05 -26.59 -38.22
C GLN A 477 7.01 -25.79 -39.12
N LEU A 478 7.30 -24.55 -38.75
CA LEU A 478 8.17 -23.64 -39.49
C LEU A 478 9.66 -23.87 -39.18
N LEU A 479 9.96 -24.64 -38.13
CA LEU A 479 11.29 -24.92 -37.65
C LEU A 479 11.60 -26.41 -37.80
N GLU A 480 12.85 -26.73 -38.09
CA GLU A 480 13.33 -28.11 -38.26
C GLU A 480 14.50 -28.38 -37.34
N GLU A 481 14.42 -29.48 -36.54
CA GLU A 481 15.57 -29.91 -35.78
C GLU A 481 16.70 -30.28 -36.76
N THR A 482 17.85 -29.66 -36.63
CA THR A 482 19.08 -30.11 -37.31
C THR A 482 19.45 -31.48 -36.73
N ALA A 483 19.40 -32.52 -37.56
CA ALA A 483 19.76 -33.90 -37.23
C ALA A 483 21.18 -34.02 -36.65
#